data_e96bc40a1f6ee04e9fe41bf0c14f8c1f
#
_entry.id   e96bc40a1f6ee04e9fe41bf0c14f8c1f
#
_cell.length_a   1.000
_cell.length_b   1.000
_cell.length_c   1.000
_cell.angle_alpha   90.00
_cell.angle_beta   90.00
_cell.angle_gamma   90.00
#
_symmetry.space_group_name_H-M   'P 1'
#
loop_
_entity.id
_entity.type
_entity.pdbx_description
1 polymer ?
#
loop_
_entity_poly.entity_id
_entity_poly.type
_entity_poly.pdbx_seq_one_letter_code
_entity_poly.pdbx_strand_id
1 'polypeptide(L)'
;LENPIRSKFLMSILRWVDSEAGLDAMPSNTGRRVEWLRIAPFVILHGMCLGVIWVGWSWVAVATASVLYFVRMFAITGFYHRYFSHKTFRTNRFWQFIFAVLGNSAVQRGPLWWASHHRHHHRFADTDEDPHSPNRQGFWWSHIGWLTSERHFPTRAQYVKDWARFPELVWLNRFDTLVPVLLAAGLYAFGAVLKAYAPQLGTSGPQMLIWGFFISSTVLFHGTVTINSLDHMIGSRRYDTPDTSRNNWVLALITLGEGWHNNHHHY
;
A
#
# COMPACT_ATOMS: atom_id res chain seq x y z
N LEU A 1 -29.10 7.36 -25.20
CA LEU A 1 -29.02 7.60 -23.75
C LEU A 1 -28.34 6.39 -23.12
N GLU A 2 -27.05 6.50 -22.79
CA GLU A 2 -26.34 5.43 -22.08
C GLU A 2 -26.97 5.20 -20.69
N ASN A 3 -27.13 3.92 -20.35
CA ASN A 3 -27.67 3.55 -19.04
C ASN A 3 -26.68 3.98 -17.94
N PRO A 4 -27.05 4.88 -17.01
CA PRO A 4 -26.13 5.45 -16.01
C PRO A 4 -25.54 4.39 -15.06
N ILE A 5 -26.22 3.26 -14.85
CA ILE A 5 -25.73 2.15 -14.04
C ILE A 5 -24.58 1.43 -14.76
N ARG A 6 -24.74 1.18 -16.07
CA ARG A 6 -23.71 0.53 -16.91
C ARG A 6 -22.46 1.39 -16.99
N SER A 7 -22.61 2.70 -17.11
CA SER A 7 -21.51 3.67 -17.14
C SER A 7 -20.72 3.65 -15.81
N LYS A 8 -21.39 3.65 -14.65
CA LYS A 8 -20.72 3.59 -13.34
C LYS A 8 -19.99 2.28 -13.12
N PHE A 9 -20.59 1.15 -13.50
CA PHE A 9 -19.96 -0.17 -13.39
C PHE A 9 -18.66 -0.24 -14.21
N LEU A 10 -18.72 0.14 -15.49
CA LEU A 10 -17.55 0.16 -16.36
C LEU A 10 -16.46 1.10 -15.83
N MET A 11 -16.83 2.26 -15.29
CA MET A 11 -15.89 3.19 -14.72
C MET A 11 -15.17 2.61 -13.49
N SER A 12 -15.88 1.93 -12.60
CA SER A 12 -15.27 1.28 -11.43
C SER A 12 -14.28 0.18 -11.82
N ILE A 13 -14.58 -0.62 -12.87
CA ILE A 13 -13.63 -1.62 -13.40
C ILE A 13 -12.44 -0.92 -14.06
N LEU A 14 -12.66 0.13 -14.86
CA LEU A 14 -11.58 0.87 -15.49
C LEU A 14 -10.58 1.40 -14.43
N ARG A 15 -11.07 1.82 -13.28
CA ARG A 15 -10.27 2.29 -12.15
C ARG A 15 -9.41 1.22 -11.47
N TRP A 16 -9.62 -0.05 -11.77
CA TRP A 16 -8.69 -1.11 -11.32
C TRP A 16 -7.36 -1.07 -12.09
N VAL A 17 -7.38 -0.55 -13.31
CA VAL A 17 -6.20 -0.43 -14.16
C VAL A 17 -5.70 1.01 -14.21
N ASP A 18 -6.61 1.98 -14.33
CA ASP A 18 -6.34 3.42 -14.40
C ASP A 18 -6.92 4.09 -13.14
N SER A 19 -6.09 4.27 -12.13
CA SER A 19 -6.51 4.79 -10.83
C SER A 19 -7.05 6.22 -10.87
N GLU A 20 -6.78 6.97 -11.94
CA GLU A 20 -7.22 8.36 -12.15
C GLU A 20 -8.46 8.47 -13.05
N ALA A 21 -8.95 7.36 -13.61
CA ALA A 21 -10.10 7.38 -14.51
C ALA A 21 -11.34 8.00 -13.86
N GLY A 22 -11.86 9.08 -14.46
CA GLY A 22 -13.09 9.76 -14.04
C GLY A 22 -13.05 10.40 -12.65
N LEU A 23 -11.86 10.69 -12.09
CA LEU A 23 -11.74 11.41 -10.83
C LEU A 23 -12.22 12.87 -10.93
N ASP A 24 -12.06 13.49 -12.11
CA ASP A 24 -12.50 14.87 -12.36
C ASP A 24 -14.03 15.03 -12.25
N ALA A 25 -14.79 13.94 -12.43
CA ALA A 25 -16.24 13.92 -12.32
C ALA A 25 -16.73 13.53 -10.91
N MET A 26 -15.83 13.28 -9.96
CA MET A 26 -16.23 12.92 -8.60
C MET A 26 -16.65 14.16 -7.81
N PRO A 27 -17.79 14.10 -7.08
CA PRO A 27 -18.20 15.17 -6.19
C PRO A 27 -17.13 15.44 -5.13
N SER A 28 -16.85 16.70 -4.83
CA SER A 28 -15.86 17.12 -3.83
C SER A 28 -16.20 16.68 -2.38
N ASN A 29 -17.46 16.31 -2.14
CA ASN A 29 -17.94 15.88 -0.81
C ASN A 29 -18.65 14.52 -0.88
N THR A 30 -17.89 13.45 -1.10
CA THR A 30 -18.41 12.07 -1.16
C THR A 30 -18.63 11.42 0.22
N GLY A 31 -18.24 12.08 1.31
CA GLY A 31 -18.36 11.55 2.66
C GLY A 31 -17.53 10.26 2.87
N ARG A 32 -18.00 9.38 3.78
CA ARG A 32 -17.36 8.09 4.10
C ARG A 32 -17.95 6.92 3.30
N ARG A 33 -18.41 7.17 2.08
CA ARG A 33 -19.01 6.12 1.26
C ARG A 33 -17.91 5.14 0.75
N VAL A 34 -18.21 3.86 0.91
CA VAL A 34 -17.38 2.76 0.39
C VAL A 34 -17.82 2.45 -1.04
N GLU A 35 -16.89 2.48 -1.99
CA GLU A 35 -17.14 2.03 -3.36
C GLU A 35 -16.77 0.55 -3.51
N TRP A 36 -17.70 -0.33 -3.20
CA TRP A 36 -17.48 -1.78 -3.10
C TRP A 36 -16.83 -2.39 -4.34
N LEU A 37 -17.27 -1.97 -5.53
CA LEU A 37 -16.72 -2.54 -6.76
C LEU A 37 -15.25 -2.09 -6.97
N ARG A 38 -14.92 -0.84 -6.64
CA ARG A 38 -13.55 -0.34 -6.76
C ARG A 38 -12.60 -1.02 -5.78
N ILE A 39 -13.06 -1.34 -4.58
CA ILE A 39 -12.24 -2.03 -3.58
C ILE A 39 -12.23 -3.56 -3.75
N ALA A 40 -12.97 -4.11 -4.71
CA ALA A 40 -13.01 -5.56 -4.93
C ALA A 40 -11.61 -6.20 -5.07
N PRO A 41 -10.61 -5.62 -5.78
CA PRO A 41 -9.25 -6.17 -5.79
C PRO A 41 -8.61 -6.28 -4.40
N PHE A 42 -8.87 -5.31 -3.52
CA PHE A 42 -8.41 -5.35 -2.14
C PHE A 42 -9.06 -6.50 -1.34
N VAL A 43 -10.37 -6.69 -1.50
CA VAL A 43 -11.10 -7.80 -0.87
C VAL A 43 -10.63 -9.15 -1.43
N ILE A 44 -10.41 -9.24 -2.74
CA ILE A 44 -9.88 -10.43 -3.41
C ILE A 44 -8.46 -10.74 -2.88
N LEU A 45 -7.60 -9.74 -2.72
CA LEU A 45 -6.25 -9.91 -2.16
C LEU A 45 -6.30 -10.68 -0.83
N HIS A 46 -7.20 -10.30 0.07
CA HIS A 46 -7.37 -10.94 1.38
C HIS A 46 -8.01 -12.34 1.25
N GLY A 47 -9.08 -12.45 0.47
CA GLY A 47 -9.79 -13.70 0.26
C GLY A 47 -8.92 -14.80 -0.36
N MET A 48 -8.03 -14.43 -1.27
CA MET A 48 -7.09 -15.36 -1.92
C MET A 48 -6.06 -15.96 -0.96
N CYS A 49 -5.84 -15.37 0.22
CA CYS A 49 -5.03 -16.00 1.26
C CYS A 49 -5.60 -17.35 1.72
N LEU A 50 -6.92 -17.54 1.65
CA LEU A 50 -7.57 -18.83 1.93
C LEU A 50 -7.15 -19.92 0.93
N GLY A 51 -6.58 -19.55 -0.22
CA GLY A 51 -6.01 -20.48 -1.18
C GLY A 51 -4.94 -21.39 -0.60
N VAL A 52 -4.33 -21.02 0.54
CA VAL A 52 -3.36 -21.87 1.26
C VAL A 52 -3.94 -23.24 1.62
N ILE A 53 -5.26 -23.34 1.85
CA ILE A 53 -5.97 -24.58 2.18
C ILE A 53 -5.82 -25.61 1.04
N TRP A 54 -5.80 -25.16 -0.21
CA TRP A 54 -5.70 -26.03 -1.40
C TRP A 54 -4.28 -26.23 -1.89
N VAL A 55 -3.44 -25.15 -1.84
CA VAL A 55 -2.06 -25.27 -2.35
C VAL A 55 -1.07 -25.81 -1.33
N GLY A 56 -1.44 -25.86 -0.04
CA GLY A 56 -0.53 -26.23 1.03
C GLY A 56 0.64 -25.26 1.19
N TRP A 57 1.78 -25.75 1.65
CA TRP A 57 2.99 -24.97 1.87
C TRP A 57 4.25 -25.72 1.46
N SER A 58 5.33 -24.99 1.20
CA SER A 58 6.69 -25.48 1.07
C SER A 58 7.66 -24.47 1.68
N TRP A 59 8.85 -24.93 2.10
CA TRP A 59 9.86 -24.01 2.62
C TRP A 59 10.25 -22.92 1.63
N VAL A 60 10.28 -23.24 0.33
CA VAL A 60 10.59 -22.27 -0.72
C VAL A 60 9.50 -21.20 -0.80
N ALA A 61 8.23 -21.59 -0.75
CA ALA A 61 7.11 -20.63 -0.80
C ALA A 61 7.09 -19.71 0.44
N VAL A 62 7.29 -20.28 1.64
CA VAL A 62 7.35 -19.51 2.89
C VAL A 62 8.56 -18.58 2.92
N ALA A 63 9.74 -19.08 2.54
CA ALA A 63 10.96 -18.27 2.47
C ALA A 63 10.81 -17.12 1.46
N THR A 64 10.22 -17.39 0.28
CA THR A 64 9.94 -16.35 -0.73
C THR A 64 8.95 -15.31 -0.18
N ALA A 65 7.88 -15.72 0.49
CA ALA A 65 6.94 -14.81 1.12
C ALA A 65 7.62 -13.91 2.16
N SER A 66 8.49 -14.49 2.99
CA SER A 66 9.24 -13.76 4.02
C SER A 66 10.23 -12.76 3.42
N VAL A 67 11.03 -13.18 2.43
CA VAL A 67 11.97 -12.30 1.73
C VAL A 67 11.23 -11.15 1.05
N LEU A 68 10.13 -11.45 0.35
CA LEU A 68 9.32 -10.43 -0.31
C LEU A 68 8.62 -9.48 0.68
N TYR A 69 8.25 -9.97 1.86
CA TYR A 69 7.77 -9.10 2.91
C TYR A 69 8.83 -8.06 3.30
N PHE A 70 10.02 -8.48 3.67
CA PHE A 70 11.07 -7.56 4.13
C PHE A 70 11.58 -6.63 3.03
N VAL A 71 11.78 -7.13 1.80
CA VAL A 71 12.21 -6.30 0.67
C VAL A 71 11.18 -5.21 0.36
N ARG A 72 9.90 -5.56 0.35
CA ARG A 72 8.82 -4.60 0.05
C ARG A 72 8.49 -3.70 1.25
N MET A 73 8.63 -4.18 2.49
CA MET A 73 8.55 -3.32 3.68
C MET A 73 9.68 -2.29 3.65
N PHE A 74 10.91 -2.70 3.31
CA PHE A 74 12.00 -1.76 3.12
C PHE A 74 11.69 -0.74 2.01
N ALA A 75 11.04 -1.16 0.92
CA ALA A 75 10.65 -0.26 -0.15
C ALA A 75 9.58 0.77 0.30
N ILE A 76 8.65 0.37 1.17
CA ILE A 76 7.72 1.33 1.81
C ILE A 76 8.48 2.29 2.72
N THR A 77 9.23 1.78 3.69
CA THR A 77 9.94 2.57 4.69
C THR A 77 11.05 3.45 4.08
N GLY A 78 11.94 2.86 3.27
CA GLY A 78 13.08 3.56 2.67
C GLY A 78 12.70 4.47 1.51
N PHE A 79 11.78 4.01 0.65
CA PHE A 79 11.51 4.71 -0.59
C PHE A 79 10.20 5.51 -0.55
N TYR A 80 9.05 4.90 -0.31
CA TYR A 80 7.80 5.65 -0.28
C TYR A 80 7.78 6.67 0.86
N HIS A 81 8.17 6.25 2.06
CA HIS A 81 8.18 7.09 3.23
C HIS A 81 9.36 8.07 3.24
N ARG A 82 10.59 7.57 3.39
CA ARG A 82 11.75 8.47 3.59
C ARG A 82 12.14 9.24 2.33
N TYR A 83 12.14 8.60 1.15
CA TYR A 83 12.55 9.28 -0.08
C TYR A 83 11.42 10.14 -0.67
N PHE A 84 10.26 9.54 -1.02
CA PHE A 84 9.19 10.27 -1.71
C PHE A 84 8.43 11.22 -0.79
N SER A 85 8.18 10.86 0.47
CA SER A 85 7.42 11.73 1.37
C SER A 85 8.31 12.77 2.05
N HIS A 86 9.42 12.36 2.66
CA HIS A 86 10.27 13.25 3.48
C HIS A 86 11.52 13.77 2.79
N LYS A 87 11.93 13.21 1.64
CA LYS A 87 13.14 13.65 0.89
C LYS A 87 14.41 13.60 1.73
N THR A 88 14.55 12.60 2.60
CA THR A 88 15.66 12.50 3.53
C THR A 88 17.01 12.26 2.86
N PHE A 89 17.00 11.82 1.61
CA PHE A 89 18.20 11.66 0.79
C PHE A 89 17.89 11.96 -0.69
N ARG A 90 18.96 12.03 -1.52
CA ARG A 90 18.87 12.34 -2.94
C ARG A 90 19.43 11.20 -3.78
N THR A 91 18.88 11.02 -4.97
CA THR A 91 19.39 10.09 -5.98
C THR A 91 19.17 10.64 -7.38
N ASN A 92 19.68 9.95 -8.40
CA ASN A 92 19.41 10.28 -9.79
C ASN A 92 18.03 9.75 -10.24
N ARG A 93 17.59 10.21 -11.43
CA ARG A 93 16.26 9.90 -11.98
C ARG A 93 16.04 8.39 -12.23
N PHE A 94 17.10 7.66 -12.58
CA PHE A 94 17.01 6.22 -12.79
C PHE A 94 16.67 5.49 -11.49
N TRP A 95 17.44 5.70 -10.42
CA TRP A 95 17.17 5.09 -9.11
C TRP A 95 15.86 5.55 -8.50
N GLN A 96 15.49 6.83 -8.71
CA GLN A 96 14.17 7.33 -8.33
C GLN A 96 13.04 6.48 -8.92
N PHE A 97 13.12 6.14 -10.21
CA PHE A 97 12.12 5.29 -10.86
C PHE A 97 12.15 3.85 -10.31
N ILE A 98 13.35 3.27 -10.11
CA ILE A 98 13.48 1.95 -9.49
C ILE A 98 12.85 1.94 -8.08
N PHE A 99 13.09 2.96 -7.27
CA PHE A 99 12.47 3.09 -5.94
C PHE A 99 10.95 3.18 -6.01
N ALA A 100 10.42 3.89 -7.00
CA ALA A 100 8.99 3.97 -7.23
C ALA A 100 8.38 2.60 -7.61
N VAL A 101 9.04 1.85 -8.49
CA VAL A 101 8.63 0.49 -8.90
C VAL A 101 8.68 -0.47 -7.71
N LEU A 102 9.76 -0.46 -6.92
CA LEU A 102 9.88 -1.31 -5.73
C LEU A 102 8.81 -0.99 -4.69
N GLY A 103 8.54 0.28 -4.41
CA GLY A 103 7.45 0.69 -3.53
C GLY A 103 6.08 0.28 -4.07
N ASN A 104 5.85 0.42 -5.37
CA ASN A 104 4.58 0.02 -6.00
C ASN A 104 4.35 -1.51 -5.94
N SER A 105 5.41 -2.31 -5.92
CA SER A 105 5.33 -3.76 -5.73
C SER A 105 4.72 -4.18 -4.39
N ALA A 106 4.67 -3.27 -3.40
CA ALA A 106 4.04 -3.50 -2.10
C ALA A 106 2.51 -3.49 -2.13
N VAL A 107 1.88 -3.23 -3.28
CA VAL A 107 0.41 -3.23 -3.47
C VAL A 107 -0.28 -2.15 -2.61
N GLN A 108 0.39 -1.01 -2.42
CA GLN A 108 -0.10 0.11 -1.60
C GLN A 108 -0.25 1.41 -2.43
N ARG A 109 -0.77 1.29 -3.63
CA ARG A 109 -0.98 2.39 -4.57
C ARG A 109 0.33 2.93 -5.18
N GLY A 110 0.21 4.00 -5.95
CA GLY A 110 1.34 4.64 -6.62
C GLY A 110 2.15 5.57 -5.71
N PRO A 111 3.40 5.94 -6.12
CA PRO A 111 4.32 6.73 -5.31
C PRO A 111 3.80 8.14 -4.98
N LEU A 112 3.09 8.78 -5.90
CA LEU A 112 2.55 10.12 -5.69
C LEU A 112 1.34 10.09 -4.76
N TRP A 113 0.47 9.11 -4.92
CA TRP A 113 -0.67 8.92 -4.04
C TRP A 113 -0.20 8.72 -2.60
N TRP A 114 0.72 7.78 -2.39
CA TRP A 114 1.24 7.45 -1.07
C TRP A 114 1.91 8.66 -0.40
N ALA A 115 2.85 9.31 -1.10
CA ALA A 115 3.56 10.48 -0.59
C ALA A 115 2.61 11.65 -0.30
N SER A 116 1.58 11.86 -1.14
CA SER A 116 0.64 12.97 -0.95
C SER A 116 -0.24 12.78 0.27
N HIS A 117 -0.70 11.55 0.54
CA HIS A 117 -1.50 11.24 1.72
C HIS A 117 -0.66 11.30 2.99
N HIS A 118 0.59 10.81 2.95
CA HIS A 118 1.49 10.86 4.09
C HIS A 118 1.88 12.30 4.46
N ARG A 119 2.22 13.16 3.48
CA ARG A 119 2.49 14.59 3.72
C ARG A 119 1.26 15.34 4.25
N HIS A 120 0.07 14.94 3.81
CA HIS A 120 -1.17 15.49 4.35
C HIS A 120 -1.38 15.06 5.81
N HIS A 121 -1.15 13.78 6.13
CA HIS A 121 -1.21 13.27 7.50
C HIS A 121 -0.28 14.05 8.43
N HIS A 122 1.01 14.20 8.09
CA HIS A 122 1.94 14.98 8.91
C HIS A 122 1.49 16.42 9.15
N ARG A 123 0.81 17.04 8.18
CA ARG A 123 0.33 18.40 8.33
C ARG A 123 -0.89 18.50 9.27
N PHE A 124 -1.71 17.47 9.34
CA PHE A 124 -2.99 17.48 10.03
C PHE A 124 -3.15 16.32 11.02
N ALA A 125 -2.04 15.72 11.46
CA ALA A 125 -2.06 14.54 12.32
C ALA A 125 -3.01 14.74 13.53
N ASP A 126 -3.91 13.78 13.70
CA ASP A 126 -4.93 13.73 14.75
C ASP A 126 -5.92 14.91 14.79
N THR A 127 -6.01 15.71 13.72
CA THR A 127 -7.08 16.70 13.54
C THR A 127 -8.27 16.09 12.80
N ASP A 128 -9.35 16.87 12.60
CA ASP A 128 -10.53 16.44 11.83
C ASP A 128 -10.24 16.26 10.32
N GLU A 129 -9.13 16.82 9.83
CA GLU A 129 -8.65 16.67 8.45
C GLU A 129 -7.77 15.44 8.25
N ASP A 130 -7.30 14.80 9.34
CA ASP A 130 -6.51 13.57 9.25
C ASP A 130 -7.37 12.43 8.68
N PRO A 131 -6.94 11.78 7.57
CA PRO A 131 -7.72 10.71 6.96
C PRO A 131 -7.86 9.46 7.84
N HIS A 132 -6.94 9.23 8.77
CA HIS A 132 -6.82 7.97 9.50
C HIS A 132 -6.47 8.09 10.99
N SER A 133 -6.86 9.17 11.66
CA SER A 133 -6.67 9.26 13.11
C SER A 133 -7.56 8.27 13.88
N PRO A 134 -7.00 7.32 14.64
CA PRO A 134 -7.80 6.40 15.44
C PRO A 134 -8.54 7.09 16.58
N ASN A 135 -8.00 8.20 17.09
CA ASN A 135 -8.62 8.97 18.18
C ASN A 135 -9.83 9.76 17.72
N ARG A 136 -9.90 10.14 16.43
CA ARG A 136 -11.03 10.87 15.84
C ARG A 136 -12.08 9.95 15.23
N GLN A 137 -11.64 8.83 14.66
CA GLN A 137 -12.49 8.06 13.76
C GLN A 137 -12.59 6.58 14.16
N GLY A 138 -11.83 6.17 15.18
CA GLY A 138 -11.78 4.81 15.68
C GLY A 138 -10.78 3.90 14.94
N PHE A 139 -10.42 2.81 15.59
CA PHE A 139 -9.40 1.87 15.13
C PHE A 139 -9.67 1.33 13.71
N TRP A 140 -10.85 0.79 13.46
CA TRP A 140 -11.16 0.13 12.19
C TRP A 140 -11.16 1.08 11.00
N TRP A 141 -11.58 2.33 11.23
CA TRP A 141 -11.48 3.35 10.19
C TRP A 141 -10.02 3.68 9.90
N SER A 142 -9.22 3.93 10.92
CA SER A 142 -7.80 4.24 10.78
C SER A 142 -7.02 3.10 10.14
N HIS A 143 -7.33 1.85 10.49
CA HIS A 143 -6.63 0.69 9.99
C HIS A 143 -6.98 0.36 8.53
N ILE A 144 -8.25 0.36 8.15
CA ILE A 144 -8.73 -0.05 6.82
C ILE A 144 -9.71 0.94 6.20
N GLY A 145 -10.67 1.45 6.98
CA GLY A 145 -11.86 2.12 6.45
C GLY A 145 -11.54 3.32 5.57
N TRP A 146 -10.55 4.12 5.92
CA TRP A 146 -10.18 5.31 5.15
C TRP A 146 -9.74 4.98 3.72
N LEU A 147 -9.02 3.86 3.53
CA LEU A 147 -8.55 3.39 2.21
C LEU A 147 -9.69 2.94 1.30
N THR A 148 -10.83 2.58 1.86
CA THR A 148 -12.00 2.10 1.12
C THR A 148 -12.97 3.21 0.71
N SER A 149 -12.75 4.42 1.22
CA SER A 149 -13.62 5.58 1.00
C SER A 149 -13.25 6.33 -0.29
N GLU A 150 -14.26 6.69 -1.07
CA GLU A 150 -14.11 7.50 -2.30
C GLU A 150 -13.28 8.77 -2.10
N ARG A 151 -13.41 9.40 -0.94
CA ARG A 151 -12.71 10.64 -0.58
C ARG A 151 -11.19 10.51 -0.64
N HIS A 152 -10.65 9.31 -0.43
CA HIS A 152 -9.20 9.08 -0.32
C HIS A 152 -8.58 8.38 -1.53
N PHE A 153 -9.36 8.11 -2.58
CA PHE A 153 -8.83 7.54 -3.82
C PHE A 153 -7.98 8.53 -4.64
N PRO A 154 -8.32 9.83 -4.76
CA PRO A 154 -7.52 10.75 -5.55
C PRO A 154 -6.15 11.02 -4.94
N THR A 155 -5.14 11.19 -5.82
CA THR A 155 -3.84 11.74 -5.43
C THR A 155 -4.02 13.22 -5.04
N ARG A 156 -3.51 13.63 -3.89
CA ARG A 156 -3.57 15.02 -3.39
C ARG A 156 -2.45 15.84 -4.05
N ALA A 157 -2.65 16.23 -5.31
CA ALA A 157 -1.64 16.83 -6.18
C ALA A 157 -0.91 18.04 -5.59
N GLN A 158 -1.59 18.83 -4.73
CA GLN A 158 -1.00 20.00 -4.07
C GLN A 158 0.20 19.67 -3.18
N TYR A 159 0.29 18.43 -2.66
CA TYR A 159 1.39 18.00 -1.79
C TYR A 159 2.57 17.37 -2.54
N VAL A 160 2.43 17.06 -3.83
CA VAL A 160 3.43 16.32 -4.61
C VAL A 160 3.81 16.99 -5.94
N LYS A 161 3.66 18.32 -6.03
CA LYS A 161 4.03 19.11 -7.23
C LYS A 161 5.49 18.90 -7.63
N ASP A 162 6.37 18.65 -6.67
CA ASP A 162 7.78 18.33 -6.85
C ASP A 162 8.03 17.03 -7.59
N TRP A 163 7.18 16.01 -7.37
CA TRP A 163 7.27 14.71 -8.04
C TRP A 163 6.41 14.62 -9.30
N ALA A 164 5.32 15.37 -9.39
CA ALA A 164 4.44 15.40 -10.55
C ALA A 164 5.09 15.95 -11.84
N ARG A 165 6.27 16.57 -11.74
CA ARG A 165 7.09 16.99 -12.88
C ARG A 165 7.78 15.83 -13.61
N PHE A 166 7.79 14.62 -13.04
CA PHE A 166 8.41 13.43 -13.61
C PHE A 166 7.32 12.55 -14.25
N PRO A 167 7.21 12.52 -15.59
CA PRO A 167 6.12 11.83 -16.29
C PRO A 167 6.07 10.33 -16.00
N GLU A 168 7.23 9.68 -15.78
CA GLU A 168 7.30 8.27 -15.40
C GLU A 168 6.71 7.99 -14.02
N LEU A 169 6.82 8.91 -13.08
CA LEU A 169 6.20 8.76 -11.76
C LEU A 169 4.68 8.98 -11.85
N VAL A 170 4.25 9.95 -12.66
CA VAL A 170 2.82 10.20 -12.93
C VAL A 170 2.20 8.98 -13.60
N TRP A 171 2.89 8.42 -14.61
CA TRP A 171 2.45 7.22 -15.31
C TRP A 171 2.33 6.02 -14.36
N LEU A 172 3.37 5.74 -13.58
CA LEU A 172 3.36 4.64 -12.60
C LEU A 172 2.30 4.84 -11.50
N ASN A 173 2.06 6.09 -11.09
CA ASN A 173 1.02 6.40 -10.12
C ASN A 173 -0.38 6.13 -10.68
N ARG A 174 -0.61 6.46 -11.95
CA ARG A 174 -1.87 6.23 -12.64
C ARG A 174 -2.15 4.76 -12.87
N PHE A 175 -1.13 3.99 -13.30
CA PHE A 175 -1.22 2.56 -13.58
C PHE A 175 -0.60 1.71 -12.46
N ASP A 176 -0.95 2.04 -11.22
CA ASP A 176 -0.35 1.49 -10.00
C ASP A 176 -0.63 -0.01 -9.77
N THR A 177 -1.51 -0.63 -10.54
CA THR A 177 -1.77 -2.07 -10.51
C THR A 177 -0.84 -2.88 -11.42
N LEU A 178 -0.13 -2.24 -12.34
CA LEU A 178 0.71 -2.94 -13.31
C LEU A 178 1.85 -3.73 -12.65
N VAL A 179 2.62 -3.10 -11.76
CA VAL A 179 3.75 -3.76 -11.07
C VAL A 179 3.26 -4.90 -10.17
N PRO A 180 2.21 -4.74 -9.35
CA PRO A 180 1.58 -5.86 -8.63
C PRO A 180 1.19 -7.04 -9.53
N VAL A 181 0.55 -6.79 -10.67
CA VAL A 181 0.14 -7.86 -11.60
C VAL A 181 1.36 -8.57 -12.19
N LEU A 182 2.39 -7.82 -12.60
CA LEU A 182 3.64 -8.40 -13.11
C LEU A 182 4.37 -9.22 -12.04
N LEU A 183 4.37 -8.77 -10.78
CA LEU A 183 4.92 -9.53 -9.66
C LEU A 183 4.16 -10.85 -9.45
N ALA A 184 2.83 -10.81 -9.45
CA ALA A 184 1.99 -11.99 -9.28
C ALA A 184 2.23 -13.01 -10.41
N ALA A 185 2.25 -12.55 -11.67
CA ALA A 185 2.55 -13.38 -12.83
C ALA A 185 3.96 -13.97 -12.79
N GLY A 186 4.96 -13.16 -12.40
CA GLY A 186 6.35 -13.59 -12.25
C GLY A 186 6.52 -14.67 -11.17
N LEU A 187 5.84 -14.52 -10.04
CA LEU A 187 5.86 -15.52 -8.95
C LEU A 187 5.19 -16.83 -9.37
N TYR A 188 4.07 -16.75 -10.06
CA TYR A 188 3.42 -17.95 -10.61
C TYR A 188 4.36 -18.67 -11.60
N ALA A 189 4.93 -17.92 -12.54
CA ALA A 189 5.86 -18.48 -13.54
C ALA A 189 7.11 -19.08 -12.87
N PHE A 190 7.67 -18.39 -11.87
CA PHE A 190 8.82 -18.90 -11.12
C PHE A 190 8.50 -20.22 -10.42
N GLY A 191 7.35 -20.31 -9.74
CA GLY A 191 6.92 -21.56 -9.10
C GLY A 191 6.65 -22.69 -10.12
N ALA A 192 6.12 -22.37 -11.32
CA ALA A 192 5.95 -23.35 -12.38
C ALA A 192 7.29 -23.88 -12.92
N VAL A 193 8.28 -22.99 -13.09
CA VAL A 193 9.66 -23.37 -13.46
C VAL A 193 10.29 -24.26 -12.40
N LEU A 194 10.17 -23.90 -11.11
CA LEU A 194 10.70 -24.72 -10.02
C LEU A 194 10.04 -26.11 -9.99
N LYS A 195 8.74 -26.19 -10.22
CA LYS A 195 8.04 -27.49 -10.31
C LYS A 195 8.58 -28.37 -11.43
N ALA A 196 8.92 -27.77 -12.59
CA ALA A 196 9.40 -28.49 -13.77
C ALA A 196 10.87 -28.93 -13.65
N TYR A 197 11.76 -28.06 -13.10
CA TYR A 197 13.19 -28.27 -13.12
C TYR A 197 13.80 -28.65 -11.76
N ALA A 198 13.06 -28.43 -10.67
CA ALA A 198 13.50 -28.74 -9.30
C ALA A 198 12.34 -29.29 -8.45
N PRO A 199 11.66 -30.39 -8.88
CA PRO A 199 10.45 -30.91 -8.23
C PRO A 199 10.70 -31.32 -6.77
N GLN A 200 11.92 -31.64 -6.38
CA GLN A 200 12.32 -31.95 -5.00
C GLN A 200 12.09 -30.79 -4.01
N LEU A 201 11.93 -29.55 -4.50
CA LEU A 201 11.62 -28.39 -3.66
C LEU A 201 10.16 -28.35 -3.21
N GLY A 202 9.29 -29.21 -3.77
CA GLY A 202 7.90 -29.36 -3.37
C GLY A 202 7.05 -28.10 -3.56
N THR A 203 7.43 -27.22 -4.50
CA THR A 203 6.70 -25.98 -4.76
C THR A 203 6.06 -25.96 -6.15
N SER A 204 5.10 -25.04 -6.36
CA SER A 204 4.36 -24.93 -7.61
C SER A 204 3.97 -23.48 -7.91
N GLY A 205 3.53 -23.19 -9.15
CA GLY A 205 3.05 -21.87 -9.55
C GLY A 205 1.92 -21.33 -8.65
N PRO A 206 0.83 -22.08 -8.44
CA PRO A 206 -0.24 -21.66 -7.54
C PRO A 206 0.26 -21.41 -6.10
N GLN A 207 1.15 -22.26 -5.59
CA GLN A 207 1.69 -22.10 -4.23
C GLN A 207 2.55 -20.84 -4.11
N MET A 208 3.43 -20.56 -5.08
CA MET A 208 4.22 -19.33 -5.11
C MET A 208 3.36 -18.07 -5.27
N LEU A 209 2.26 -18.16 -6.03
CA LEU A 209 1.31 -17.05 -6.14
C LEU A 209 0.60 -16.79 -4.81
N ILE A 210 0.10 -17.83 -4.13
CA ILE A 210 -0.63 -17.68 -2.86
C ILE A 210 0.30 -17.15 -1.76
N TRP A 211 1.46 -17.78 -1.55
CA TRP A 211 2.40 -17.37 -0.50
C TRP A 211 3.15 -16.09 -0.85
N GLY A 212 3.79 -16.07 -2.01
CA GLY A 212 4.68 -14.99 -2.42
C GLY A 212 3.95 -13.70 -2.76
N PHE A 213 2.74 -13.76 -3.29
CA PHE A 213 1.97 -12.56 -3.60
C PHE A 213 0.85 -12.28 -2.59
N PHE A 214 -0.16 -13.13 -2.49
CA PHE A 214 -1.35 -12.81 -1.70
C PHE A 214 -1.07 -12.74 -0.20
N ILE A 215 -0.49 -13.78 0.40
CA ILE A 215 -0.20 -13.80 1.84
C ILE A 215 0.82 -12.73 2.19
N SER A 216 1.94 -12.66 1.46
CA SER A 216 2.99 -11.70 1.81
C SER A 216 2.55 -10.24 1.61
N SER A 217 1.68 -9.95 0.62
CA SER A 217 1.12 -8.60 0.43
C SER A 217 0.11 -8.23 1.50
N THR A 218 -0.74 -9.18 1.91
CA THR A 218 -1.73 -8.96 2.99
C THR A 218 -1.02 -8.72 4.32
N VAL A 219 -0.02 -9.53 4.66
CA VAL A 219 0.76 -9.35 5.90
C VAL A 219 1.52 -8.02 5.88
N LEU A 220 2.13 -7.68 4.76
CA LEU A 220 2.82 -6.40 4.57
C LEU A 220 1.86 -5.21 4.71
N PHE A 221 0.68 -5.28 4.10
CA PHE A 221 -0.34 -4.25 4.22
C PHE A 221 -0.71 -4.02 5.68
N HIS A 222 -1.06 -5.08 6.40
CA HIS A 222 -1.41 -4.95 7.83
C HIS A 222 -0.23 -4.46 8.66
N GLY A 223 0.99 -4.90 8.39
CA GLY A 223 2.21 -4.34 9.01
C GLY A 223 2.29 -2.83 8.83
N THR A 224 2.11 -2.33 7.62
CA THR A 224 2.17 -0.88 7.33
C THR A 224 1.05 -0.11 8.05
N VAL A 225 -0.21 -0.56 7.95
CA VAL A 225 -1.34 0.21 8.53
C VAL A 225 -1.45 0.13 10.04
N THR A 226 -0.64 -0.73 10.72
CA THR A 226 -0.49 -0.65 12.18
C THR A 226 0.12 0.68 12.63
N ILE A 227 0.94 1.30 11.79
CA ILE A 227 1.51 2.63 12.05
C ILE A 227 0.40 3.68 12.13
N ASN A 228 -0.56 3.64 11.20
CA ASN A 228 -1.69 4.56 11.20
C ASN A 228 -2.62 4.37 12.39
N SER A 229 -2.75 3.15 12.91
CA SER A 229 -3.70 2.79 13.94
C SER A 229 -3.04 2.58 15.31
N LEU A 230 -2.25 1.52 15.48
CA LEU A 230 -1.69 1.15 16.79
C LEU A 230 -0.66 2.14 17.30
N ASP A 231 0.19 2.71 16.44
CA ASP A 231 1.23 3.67 16.86
C ASP A 231 0.68 5.05 17.26
N HIS A 232 -0.62 5.30 17.12
CA HIS A 232 -1.34 6.41 17.75
C HIS A 232 -2.10 6.00 19.04
N MET A 233 -2.11 4.71 19.39
CA MET A 233 -2.86 4.18 20.53
C MET A 233 -1.99 3.53 21.61
N ILE A 234 -0.97 2.75 21.18
CA ILE A 234 -0.19 1.87 22.07
C ILE A 234 1.30 2.13 21.91
N GLY A 235 2.00 2.40 23.01
CA GLY A 235 3.44 2.64 23.02
C GLY A 235 3.84 3.76 23.95
N SER A 236 5.13 4.10 23.94
CA SER A 236 5.71 5.21 24.73
C SER A 236 5.68 6.52 23.95
N ARG A 237 5.58 7.63 24.65
CA ARG A 237 5.84 8.97 24.09
C ARG A 237 7.16 9.49 24.65
N ARG A 238 8.11 9.70 23.76
CA ARG A 238 9.42 10.26 24.12
C ARG A 238 9.40 11.79 24.02
N TYR A 239 8.66 12.30 23.04
CA TYR A 239 8.58 13.71 22.74
C TYR A 239 7.14 14.20 22.90
N ASP A 240 6.99 15.44 23.34
CA ASP A 240 5.70 16.11 23.40
C ASP A 240 5.38 16.66 22.00
N THR A 241 4.65 15.88 21.23
CA THR A 241 4.13 16.22 19.90
C THR A 241 2.68 16.66 19.99
N PRO A 242 2.17 17.51 19.09
CA PRO A 242 0.78 17.95 19.09
C PRO A 242 -0.22 16.84 18.77
N ASP A 243 0.24 15.72 18.23
CA ASP A 243 -0.51 14.51 17.91
C ASP A 243 -0.35 13.43 19.00
N THR A 244 -0.94 12.27 18.79
CA THR A 244 -0.92 11.14 19.73
C THR A 244 0.07 10.05 19.36
N SER A 245 0.97 10.31 18.40
CA SER A 245 1.99 9.36 17.95
C SER A 245 2.80 8.76 19.10
N ARG A 246 3.13 7.49 19.00
CA ARG A 246 3.85 6.71 20.01
C ARG A 246 4.97 5.91 19.39
N ASN A 247 5.90 5.50 20.21
CA ASN A 247 6.98 4.58 19.87
C ASN A 247 6.63 3.18 20.34
N ASN A 248 6.64 2.22 19.43
CA ASN A 248 6.38 0.81 19.70
C ASN A 248 7.50 -0.02 19.08
N TRP A 249 8.35 -0.64 19.90
CA TRP A 249 9.52 -1.37 19.43
C TRP A 249 9.16 -2.64 18.64
N VAL A 250 8.04 -3.30 18.96
CA VAL A 250 7.56 -4.47 18.19
C VAL A 250 7.19 -4.04 16.77
N LEU A 251 6.40 -2.96 16.66
CA LEU A 251 6.04 -2.41 15.36
C LEU A 251 7.27 -1.89 14.61
N ALA A 252 8.22 -1.26 15.32
CA ALA A 252 9.47 -0.82 14.71
C ALA A 252 10.28 -2.00 14.12
N LEU A 253 10.29 -3.15 14.77
CA LEU A 253 10.98 -4.34 14.27
C LEU A 253 10.33 -4.89 12.99
N ILE A 254 9.00 -5.07 12.98
CA ILE A 254 8.30 -5.65 11.84
C ILE A 254 8.16 -4.68 10.66
N THR A 255 8.19 -3.36 10.90
CA THR A 255 8.07 -2.32 9.86
C THR A 255 9.41 -1.64 9.53
N LEU A 256 10.53 -2.22 9.97
CA LEU A 256 11.88 -1.74 9.70
C LEU A 256 12.12 -0.28 10.14
N GLY A 257 11.52 0.10 11.28
CA GLY A 257 11.77 1.37 11.94
C GLY A 257 10.58 2.33 11.99
N GLU A 258 9.50 2.09 11.24
CA GLU A 258 8.32 2.98 11.24
C GLU A 258 7.65 3.07 12.61
N GLY A 259 7.73 2.02 13.45
CA GLY A 259 7.19 2.00 14.80
C GLY A 259 7.88 2.95 15.80
N TRP A 260 8.95 3.67 15.42
CA TRP A 260 9.46 4.81 16.15
C TRP A 260 8.69 6.09 15.81
N HIS A 261 7.39 6.01 15.82
CA HIS A 261 6.49 6.96 15.19
C HIS A 261 6.41 8.31 15.92
N ASN A 262 6.49 8.33 17.27
CA ASN A 262 6.59 9.58 18.01
C ASN A 262 7.92 10.32 17.76
N ASN A 263 9.04 9.59 17.63
CA ASN A 263 10.29 10.20 17.22
C ASN A 263 10.18 10.82 15.82
N HIS A 264 9.53 10.11 14.91
CA HIS A 264 9.32 10.51 13.53
C HIS A 264 8.43 11.76 13.40
N HIS A 265 7.38 11.89 14.21
CA HIS A 265 6.51 13.07 14.24
C HIS A 265 7.14 14.28 14.93
N HIS A 266 8.20 14.07 15.71
CA HIS A 266 8.94 15.14 16.35
C HIS A 266 9.97 15.80 15.44
N TYR A 267 10.70 15.03 14.60
CA TYR A 267 11.77 15.48 13.70
C TYR A 267 11.28 15.58 12.24
#